data_fc8491cee8717841751a956eb18a7813
#
_entry.id   fc8491cee8717841751a956eb18a7813
#
_cell.length_a   1.000
_cell.length_b   1.000
_cell.length_c   1.000
_cell.angle_alpha   90.00
_cell.angle_beta   90.00
_cell.angle_gamma   90.00
#
_symmetry.space_group_name_H-M   'P 1'
#
loop_
_entity.id
_entity.type
_entity.pdbx_description
1 polymer ?
#
loop_
_entity_poly.entity_id
_entity_poly.type
_entity_poly.pdbx_seq_one_letter_code
_entity_poly.pdbx_strand_id
1 'polypeptide(L)'
;ITYREALNQALSEEIEHDENVVLMGEEVAQFKGSYKVSEGMLEKYGPDRIIDTPISEAAFSGLAVGAAMMGMRPVVEFMFWSFCYVAFDQIFNNAASIRYMSGGLINIPIVFRGPANGGTNVGATHSHTPENFAANTPGLKVICPTTPADAKGMLKSAIRDNDPVCVMENTILYNMKDEVSEDSDLLIPLGKAKVVREGSDLSIIAHGKSVHTSLEVAKILEEKNKVSVEVLD
;
A
#
# COMPACT_ATOMS: atom_id res chain seq x y z
N ILE A 1 -0.67 -17.70 4.42
CA ILE A 1 -0.44 -17.24 3.04
C ILE A 1 0.73 -16.28 2.97
N THR A 2 1.24 -16.00 1.77
CA THR A 2 2.28 -14.98 1.58
C THR A 2 1.70 -13.57 1.65
N TYR A 3 2.54 -12.59 1.93
CA TYR A 3 2.17 -11.17 1.88
C TYR A 3 1.58 -10.78 0.51
N ARG A 4 2.16 -11.27 -0.58
CA ARG A 4 1.65 -11.06 -1.95
C ARG A 4 0.27 -11.66 -2.15
N GLU A 5 0.04 -12.90 -1.68
CA GLU A 5 -1.28 -13.54 -1.73
C GLU A 5 -2.31 -12.80 -0.88
N ALA A 6 -1.89 -12.23 0.25
CA ALA A 6 -2.74 -11.40 1.10
C ALA A 6 -3.21 -10.11 0.39
N LEU A 7 -2.31 -9.45 -0.36
CA LEU A 7 -2.68 -8.31 -1.21
C LEU A 7 -3.66 -8.72 -2.33
N ASN A 8 -3.41 -9.86 -2.99
CA ASN A 8 -4.31 -10.39 -4.03
C ASN A 8 -5.70 -10.68 -3.46
N GLN A 9 -5.78 -11.30 -2.29
CA GLN A 9 -7.06 -11.55 -1.61
C GLN A 9 -7.77 -10.25 -1.26
N ALA A 10 -7.07 -9.26 -0.70
CA ALA A 10 -7.65 -7.96 -0.38
C ALA A 10 -8.27 -7.29 -1.61
N LEU A 11 -7.52 -7.23 -2.72
CA LEU A 11 -8.02 -6.67 -3.98
C LEU A 11 -9.22 -7.44 -4.51
N SER A 12 -9.15 -8.77 -4.50
CA SER A 12 -10.22 -9.63 -4.97
C SER A 12 -11.51 -9.44 -4.18
N GLU A 13 -11.41 -9.44 -2.85
CA GLU A 13 -12.56 -9.26 -1.95
C GLU A 13 -13.19 -7.87 -2.12
N GLU A 14 -12.39 -6.80 -2.30
CA GLU A 14 -12.94 -5.45 -2.49
C GLU A 14 -13.53 -5.23 -3.90
N ILE A 15 -12.97 -5.85 -4.95
CA ILE A 15 -13.57 -5.85 -6.28
C ILE A 15 -14.91 -6.58 -6.30
N GLU A 16 -15.06 -7.65 -5.52
CA GLU A 16 -16.32 -8.38 -5.37
C GLU A 16 -17.34 -7.61 -4.51
N HIS A 17 -16.85 -6.85 -3.54
CA HIS A 17 -17.69 -6.09 -2.61
C HIS A 17 -18.27 -4.82 -3.23
N ASP A 18 -17.52 -4.12 -4.09
CA ASP A 18 -17.93 -2.83 -4.69
C ASP A 18 -17.63 -2.81 -6.19
N GLU A 19 -18.68 -2.61 -6.99
CA GLU A 19 -18.58 -2.54 -8.45
C GLU A 19 -17.77 -1.34 -8.95
N ASN A 20 -17.50 -0.33 -8.13
CA ASN A 20 -16.73 0.85 -8.46
C ASN A 20 -15.21 0.65 -8.26
N VAL A 21 -14.78 -0.43 -7.60
CA VAL A 21 -13.36 -0.74 -7.42
C VAL A 21 -12.77 -1.27 -8.71
N VAL A 22 -11.72 -0.65 -9.19
CA VAL A 22 -10.94 -1.08 -10.37
C VAL A 22 -9.45 -1.08 -10.05
N LEU A 23 -8.72 -2.05 -10.57
CA LEU A 23 -7.25 -2.07 -10.53
C LEU A 23 -6.71 -1.59 -11.87
N MET A 24 -5.82 -0.61 -11.85
CA MET A 24 -5.17 -0.10 -13.05
C MET A 24 -3.69 0.17 -12.85
N GLY A 25 -2.92 0.00 -13.89
CA GLY A 25 -1.47 0.20 -13.88
C GLY A 25 -0.79 -0.50 -15.04
N GLU A 26 0.52 -0.45 -15.04
CA GLU A 26 1.34 -1.09 -16.06
C GLU A 26 1.44 -2.60 -15.79
N GLU A 27 1.09 -3.41 -16.81
CA GLU A 27 1.23 -4.87 -16.77
C GLU A 27 0.40 -5.56 -15.64
N VAL A 28 -0.61 -4.89 -15.09
CA VAL A 28 -1.42 -5.46 -14.01
C VAL A 28 -2.40 -6.53 -14.48
N ALA A 29 -2.81 -6.48 -15.75
CA ALA A 29 -3.76 -7.43 -16.34
C ALA A 29 -3.03 -8.61 -17.03
N GLN A 30 -2.50 -8.41 -18.22
CA GLN A 30 -1.94 -9.49 -19.05
C GLN A 30 -0.71 -10.14 -18.41
N PHE A 31 0.17 -9.35 -17.84
CA PHE A 31 1.39 -9.85 -17.17
C PHE A 31 1.16 -10.24 -15.71
N LYS A 32 -0.03 -9.94 -15.14
CA LYS A 32 -0.42 -10.29 -13.75
C LYS A 32 0.36 -9.52 -12.68
N GLY A 33 0.80 -8.31 -13.01
CA GLY A 33 1.64 -7.47 -12.19
C GLY A 33 3.12 -7.89 -12.20
N SER A 34 4.02 -6.94 -12.00
CA SER A 34 5.48 -7.17 -11.97
C SER A 34 5.88 -8.15 -10.86
N TYR A 35 5.16 -8.15 -9.75
CA TYR A 35 5.36 -9.04 -8.62
C TYR A 35 4.22 -10.05 -8.42
N LYS A 36 3.35 -10.21 -9.45
CA LYS A 36 2.25 -11.20 -9.47
C LYS A 36 1.20 -10.98 -8.37
N VAL A 37 1.01 -9.74 -7.95
CA VAL A 37 -0.06 -9.40 -6.99
C VAL A 37 -1.45 -9.59 -7.63
N SER A 38 -1.61 -9.25 -8.90
CA SER A 38 -2.87 -9.37 -9.65
C SER A 38 -3.05 -10.72 -10.38
N GLU A 39 -2.31 -11.75 -9.98
CA GLU A 39 -2.41 -13.07 -10.62
C GLU A 39 -3.84 -13.64 -10.55
N GLY A 40 -4.37 -14.08 -11.72
CA GLY A 40 -5.72 -14.64 -11.86
C GLY A 40 -6.85 -13.63 -11.90
N MET A 41 -6.57 -12.34 -11.67
CA MET A 41 -7.64 -11.33 -11.54
C MET A 41 -8.25 -10.95 -12.89
N LEU A 42 -7.44 -10.84 -13.96
CA LEU A 42 -7.98 -10.53 -15.30
C LEU A 42 -8.95 -11.61 -15.77
N GLU A 43 -8.61 -12.87 -15.59
CA GLU A 43 -9.44 -14.00 -15.97
C GLU A 43 -10.76 -14.03 -15.19
N LYS A 44 -10.74 -13.58 -13.94
CA LYS A 44 -11.90 -13.60 -13.04
C LYS A 44 -12.82 -12.39 -13.21
N TYR A 45 -12.25 -11.19 -13.34
CA TYR A 45 -12.99 -9.92 -13.27
C TYR A 45 -13.10 -9.19 -14.61
N GLY A 46 -12.32 -9.61 -15.61
CA GLY A 46 -12.33 -9.02 -16.95
C GLY A 46 -11.57 -7.70 -17.08
N PRO A 47 -11.41 -7.22 -18.33
CA PRO A 47 -10.58 -6.05 -18.65
C PRO A 47 -11.19 -4.71 -18.22
N ASP A 48 -12.47 -4.66 -17.92
CA ASP A 48 -13.14 -3.45 -17.44
C ASP A 48 -12.83 -3.17 -15.95
N ARG A 49 -12.36 -4.19 -15.22
CA ARG A 49 -12.03 -4.09 -13.80
C ARG A 49 -10.52 -4.17 -13.55
N ILE A 50 -9.77 -4.86 -14.41
CA ILE A 50 -8.31 -5.04 -14.34
C ILE A 50 -7.72 -4.45 -15.61
N ILE A 51 -7.15 -3.26 -15.51
CA ILE A 51 -6.89 -2.37 -16.64
C ILE A 51 -5.39 -2.18 -16.84
N ASP A 52 -4.82 -2.73 -17.91
CA ASP A 52 -3.46 -2.38 -18.33
C ASP A 52 -3.43 -0.97 -18.91
N THR A 53 -2.44 -0.20 -18.49
CA THR A 53 -2.19 1.15 -18.99
C THR A 53 -0.90 1.21 -19.80
N PRO A 54 -0.77 2.17 -20.72
CA PRO A 54 0.54 2.51 -21.28
C PRO A 54 1.50 2.97 -20.18
N ILE A 55 2.82 2.91 -20.42
CA ILE A 55 3.85 3.46 -19.54
C ILE A 55 3.72 4.99 -19.55
N SER A 56 2.90 5.49 -18.65
CA SER A 56 2.64 6.93 -18.48
C SER A 56 2.01 7.20 -17.11
N GLU A 57 2.81 7.21 -16.07
CA GLU A 57 2.35 7.30 -14.67
C GLU A 57 1.59 8.60 -14.41
N ALA A 58 1.99 9.70 -15.03
CA ALA A 58 1.25 10.96 -14.93
C ALA A 58 -0.15 10.86 -15.57
N ALA A 59 -0.28 10.16 -16.70
CA ALA A 59 -1.54 10.05 -17.42
C ALA A 59 -2.52 9.12 -16.68
N PHE A 60 -2.12 7.89 -16.34
CA PHE A 60 -3.05 6.97 -15.68
C PHE A 60 -3.36 7.38 -14.24
N SER A 61 -2.42 8.02 -13.51
CA SER A 61 -2.73 8.59 -12.20
C SER A 61 -3.73 9.73 -12.29
N GLY A 62 -3.57 10.63 -13.26
CA GLY A 62 -4.53 11.72 -13.49
C GLY A 62 -5.91 11.22 -13.90
N LEU A 63 -5.96 10.20 -14.77
CA LEU A 63 -7.20 9.52 -15.15
C LEU A 63 -7.89 8.91 -13.91
N ALA A 64 -7.12 8.23 -13.06
CA ALA A 64 -7.63 7.62 -11.84
C ALA A 64 -8.18 8.68 -10.85
N VAL A 65 -7.48 9.82 -10.70
CA VAL A 65 -7.99 10.94 -9.88
C VAL A 65 -9.32 11.44 -10.42
N GLY A 66 -9.44 11.65 -11.74
CA GLY A 66 -10.70 12.03 -12.37
C GLY A 66 -11.81 11.00 -12.17
N ALA A 67 -11.51 9.71 -12.30
CA ALA A 67 -12.45 8.62 -12.05
C ALA A 67 -12.92 8.61 -10.57
N ALA A 68 -12.02 8.84 -9.63
CA ALA A 68 -12.35 8.94 -8.21
C ALA A 68 -13.29 10.13 -7.92
N MET A 69 -13.08 11.27 -8.56
CA MET A 69 -13.99 12.42 -8.47
C MET A 69 -15.40 12.11 -8.97
N MET A 70 -15.53 11.15 -9.87
CA MET A 70 -16.81 10.69 -10.44
C MET A 70 -17.44 9.51 -9.67
N GLY A 71 -16.84 9.10 -8.54
CA GLY A 71 -17.39 8.09 -7.65
C GLY A 71 -16.83 6.68 -7.82
N MET A 72 -15.88 6.46 -8.71
CA MET A 72 -15.12 5.22 -8.76
C MET A 72 -14.11 5.11 -7.62
N ARG A 73 -13.63 3.90 -7.35
CA ARG A 73 -12.59 3.59 -6.37
C ARG A 73 -11.38 2.95 -7.05
N PRO A 74 -10.58 3.73 -7.77
CA PRO A 74 -9.43 3.19 -8.47
C PRO A 74 -8.32 2.82 -7.50
N VAL A 75 -7.73 1.64 -7.71
CA VAL A 75 -6.47 1.22 -7.14
C VAL A 75 -5.43 1.32 -8.25
N VAL A 76 -4.51 2.25 -8.10
CA VAL A 76 -3.42 2.51 -9.04
C VAL A 76 -2.18 1.75 -8.57
N GLU A 77 -1.70 0.82 -9.40
CA GLU A 77 -0.45 0.11 -9.14
C GLU A 77 0.70 0.76 -9.91
N PHE A 78 1.71 1.24 -9.18
CA PHE A 78 3.01 1.55 -9.76
C PHE A 78 3.87 0.29 -9.84
N MET A 79 4.58 0.10 -10.94
CA MET A 79 5.52 -1.01 -11.08
C MET A 79 6.61 -0.97 -9.99
N PHE A 80 7.03 0.25 -9.63
CA PHE A 80 7.79 0.62 -8.43
C PHE A 80 7.35 2.00 -7.94
N TRP A 81 7.34 2.21 -6.63
CA TRP A 81 7.08 3.54 -6.07
C TRP A 81 8.05 4.63 -6.53
N SER A 82 9.24 4.25 -7.00
CA SER A 82 10.16 5.19 -7.64
C SER A 82 9.52 5.97 -8.80
N PHE A 83 8.54 5.39 -9.49
CA PHE A 83 7.88 6.02 -10.63
C PHE A 83 6.77 6.99 -10.24
N CYS A 84 6.44 7.10 -8.95
CA CYS A 84 5.55 8.17 -8.47
C CYS A 84 6.09 9.56 -8.78
N TYR A 85 7.40 9.70 -8.97
CA TYR A 85 8.01 10.98 -9.37
C TYR A 85 7.54 11.46 -10.74
N VAL A 86 7.20 10.55 -11.67
CA VAL A 86 6.59 10.90 -12.96
C VAL A 86 5.15 11.36 -12.76
N ALA A 87 4.44 10.81 -11.78
CA ALA A 87 3.06 11.15 -11.43
C ALA A 87 2.95 12.18 -10.29
N PHE A 88 4.03 12.85 -9.93
CA PHE A 88 4.13 13.66 -8.70
C PHE A 88 2.99 14.67 -8.57
N ASP A 89 2.70 15.43 -9.62
CA ASP A 89 1.61 16.43 -9.62
C ASP A 89 0.24 15.78 -9.38
N GLN A 90 -0.01 14.60 -9.95
CA GLN A 90 -1.30 13.92 -9.81
C GLN A 90 -1.55 13.42 -8.40
N ILE A 91 -0.50 12.95 -7.72
CA ILE A 91 -0.60 12.40 -6.36
C ILE A 91 -0.56 13.54 -5.33
N PHE A 92 0.53 14.32 -5.35
CA PHE A 92 0.89 15.24 -4.27
C PHE A 92 0.21 16.61 -4.39
N ASN A 93 -0.33 16.95 -5.56
CA ASN A 93 -1.09 18.15 -5.79
C ASN A 93 -2.58 17.82 -6.00
N ASN A 94 -2.93 17.13 -7.08
CA ASN A 94 -4.33 16.93 -7.44
C ASN A 94 -5.06 16.03 -6.44
N ALA A 95 -4.65 14.78 -6.25
CA ALA A 95 -5.34 13.87 -5.33
C ALA A 95 -5.38 14.42 -3.90
N ALA A 96 -4.26 14.94 -3.42
CA ALA A 96 -4.14 15.47 -2.06
C ALA A 96 -5.04 16.68 -1.78
N SER A 97 -5.23 17.58 -2.77
CA SER A 97 -5.78 18.91 -2.52
C SER A 97 -7.25 19.09 -2.93
N ILE A 98 -7.77 18.31 -3.88
CA ILE A 98 -9.10 18.52 -4.48
C ILE A 98 -10.20 18.52 -3.43
N ARG A 99 -10.17 17.62 -2.44
CA ARG A 99 -11.19 17.60 -1.39
C ARG A 99 -11.21 18.91 -0.58
N TYR A 100 -10.04 19.41 -0.21
CA TYR A 100 -9.92 20.68 0.51
C TYR A 100 -10.37 21.85 -0.36
N MET A 101 -9.91 21.92 -1.61
CA MET A 101 -10.26 22.99 -2.54
C MET A 101 -11.75 23.04 -2.88
N SER A 102 -12.41 21.87 -2.89
CA SER A 102 -13.87 21.79 -3.11
C SER A 102 -14.70 22.07 -1.85
N GLY A 103 -14.06 22.39 -0.71
CA GLY A 103 -14.77 22.56 0.56
C GLY A 103 -15.39 21.25 1.09
N GLY A 104 -14.81 20.10 0.74
CA GLY A 104 -15.28 18.78 1.15
C GLY A 104 -16.40 18.20 0.26
N LEU A 105 -16.76 18.89 -0.83
CA LEU A 105 -17.84 18.42 -1.72
C LEU A 105 -17.41 17.23 -2.60
N ILE A 106 -16.11 17.12 -2.91
CA ILE A 106 -15.56 16.07 -3.76
C ILE A 106 -14.66 15.16 -2.90
N ASN A 107 -15.00 13.89 -2.84
CA ASN A 107 -14.13 12.86 -2.28
C ASN A 107 -13.15 12.34 -3.34
N ILE A 108 -12.01 11.85 -2.90
CA ILE A 108 -11.01 11.24 -3.77
C ILE A 108 -10.66 9.84 -3.22
N PRO A 109 -11.59 8.86 -3.34
CA PRO A 109 -11.39 7.51 -2.85
C PRO A 109 -10.43 6.73 -3.77
N ILE A 110 -9.16 7.06 -3.73
CA ILE A 110 -8.11 6.48 -4.56
C ILE A 110 -7.03 5.84 -3.71
N VAL A 111 -6.55 4.68 -4.14
CA VAL A 111 -5.37 4.04 -3.58
C VAL A 111 -4.23 4.08 -4.60
N PHE A 112 -3.08 4.60 -4.19
CA PHE A 112 -1.83 4.43 -4.90
C PHE A 112 -1.02 3.37 -4.17
N ARG A 113 -0.66 2.29 -4.85
CA ARG A 113 0.07 1.17 -4.25
C ARG A 113 1.21 0.68 -5.15
N GLY A 114 2.08 -0.09 -4.58
CA GLY A 114 3.13 -0.78 -5.31
C GLY A 114 4.35 -1.10 -4.46
N PRO A 115 5.33 -1.81 -5.04
CA PRO A 115 6.57 -2.15 -4.39
C PRO A 115 7.39 -0.89 -4.09
N ALA A 116 7.83 -0.78 -2.85
CA ALA A 116 8.69 0.28 -2.34
C ALA A 116 9.95 -0.34 -1.73
N ASN A 117 10.89 0.50 -1.38
CA ASN A 117 12.13 0.18 -0.69
C ASN A 117 13.15 -0.61 -1.52
N GLY A 118 14.41 -0.35 -1.21
CA GLY A 118 15.55 -1.07 -1.78
C GLY A 118 15.70 -2.49 -1.20
N GLY A 119 16.74 -3.17 -1.66
CA GLY A 119 17.13 -4.48 -1.17
C GLY A 119 16.98 -5.62 -2.18
N THR A 120 16.40 -5.34 -3.34
CA THR A 120 16.26 -6.31 -4.46
C THR A 120 17.33 -6.11 -5.55
N ASN A 121 18.29 -5.22 -5.33
CA ASN A 121 19.42 -4.94 -6.24
C ASN A 121 19.01 -4.51 -7.67
N VAL A 122 17.90 -3.79 -7.80
CA VAL A 122 17.35 -3.33 -9.09
C VAL A 122 17.90 -1.97 -9.54
N GLY A 123 18.88 -1.43 -8.82
CA GLY A 123 19.54 -0.17 -9.13
C GLY A 123 18.90 1.07 -8.48
N ALA A 124 19.58 2.20 -8.57
CA ALA A 124 19.23 3.42 -7.85
C ALA A 124 17.84 3.97 -8.21
N THR A 125 17.49 3.96 -9.50
CA THR A 125 16.23 4.51 -10.01
C THR A 125 14.99 3.68 -9.64
N HIS A 126 15.18 2.47 -9.07
CA HIS A 126 14.11 1.54 -8.67
C HIS A 126 14.14 1.25 -7.16
N SER A 127 14.80 2.09 -6.37
CA SER A 127 15.03 1.83 -4.93
C SER A 127 14.67 3.02 -4.05
N HIS A 128 13.80 3.91 -4.51
CA HIS A 128 13.35 5.04 -3.71
C HIS A 128 12.30 4.62 -2.68
N THR A 129 12.28 5.37 -1.58
CA THR A 129 11.33 5.22 -0.46
C THR A 129 10.65 6.57 -0.22
N PRO A 130 9.58 6.88 -0.97
CA PRO A 130 8.98 8.22 -0.94
C PRO A 130 8.00 8.44 0.22
N GLU A 131 8.00 7.62 1.26
CA GLU A 131 7.12 7.71 2.42
C GLU A 131 7.11 9.10 3.04
N ASN A 132 8.29 9.71 3.16
CA ASN A 132 8.45 11.03 3.76
C ASN A 132 7.80 12.14 2.92
N PHE A 133 7.83 12.06 1.60
CA PHE A 133 7.13 13.01 0.73
C PHE A 133 5.63 12.89 0.90
N ALA A 134 5.10 11.68 0.86
CA ALA A 134 3.68 11.42 1.00
C ALA A 134 3.18 11.77 2.42
N ALA A 135 3.91 11.38 3.46
CA ALA A 135 3.55 11.66 4.85
C ALA A 135 3.60 13.17 5.19
N ASN A 136 4.42 13.96 4.48
CA ASN A 136 4.50 15.41 4.66
C ASN A 136 3.49 16.20 3.78
N THR A 137 2.65 15.51 3.02
CA THR A 137 1.67 16.14 2.13
C THR A 137 0.28 16.10 2.76
N PRO A 138 -0.29 17.25 3.19
CA PRO A 138 -1.65 17.28 3.73
C PRO A 138 -2.66 16.74 2.71
N GLY A 139 -3.59 15.92 3.18
CA GLY A 139 -4.62 15.29 2.35
C GLY A 139 -4.30 13.86 1.90
N LEU A 140 -3.06 13.40 2.04
CA LEU A 140 -2.68 12.00 1.83
C LEU A 140 -2.61 11.23 3.15
N LYS A 141 -3.02 9.96 3.12
CA LYS A 141 -2.74 8.96 4.14
C LYS A 141 -1.64 8.04 3.63
N VAL A 142 -0.73 7.63 4.51
CA VAL A 142 0.39 6.74 4.16
C VAL A 142 0.39 5.54 5.07
N ILE A 143 0.49 4.37 4.50
CA ILE A 143 0.61 3.10 5.22
C ILE A 143 1.73 2.25 4.64
N CYS A 144 2.41 1.53 5.52
CA CYS A 144 3.51 0.63 5.18
C CYS A 144 3.27 -0.72 5.86
N PRO A 145 2.42 -1.59 5.32
CA PRO A 145 2.07 -2.86 5.96
C PRO A 145 3.29 -3.72 6.23
N THR A 146 3.32 -4.36 7.40
CA THR A 146 4.48 -5.11 7.90
C THR A 146 4.31 -6.62 7.79
N THR A 147 3.09 -7.12 7.97
CA THR A 147 2.74 -8.55 7.92
C THR A 147 1.74 -8.86 6.81
N PRO A 148 1.55 -10.13 6.41
CA PRO A 148 0.47 -10.52 5.50
C PRO A 148 -0.92 -10.09 5.99
N ALA A 149 -1.18 -10.19 7.30
CA ALA A 149 -2.45 -9.75 7.89
C ALA A 149 -2.65 -8.23 7.75
N ASP A 150 -1.58 -7.44 8.01
CA ASP A 150 -1.60 -5.98 7.83
C ASP A 150 -1.80 -5.63 6.35
N ALA A 151 -1.12 -6.33 5.43
CA ALA A 151 -1.26 -6.13 3.99
C ALA A 151 -2.72 -6.32 3.53
N LYS A 152 -3.38 -7.39 3.97
CA LYS A 152 -4.79 -7.63 3.66
C LYS A 152 -5.69 -6.58 4.30
N GLY A 153 -5.64 -6.43 5.62
CA GLY A 153 -6.59 -5.60 6.36
C GLY A 153 -6.42 -4.11 6.10
N MET A 154 -5.19 -3.61 5.99
CA MET A 154 -4.93 -2.19 5.72
C MET A 154 -5.24 -1.81 4.28
N LEU A 155 -4.95 -2.68 3.29
CA LEU A 155 -5.31 -2.40 1.89
C LEU A 155 -6.82 -2.33 1.71
N LYS A 156 -7.58 -3.22 2.33
CA LYS A 156 -9.05 -3.15 2.33
C LYS A 156 -9.55 -1.85 2.96
N SER A 157 -9.00 -1.47 4.12
CA SER A 157 -9.33 -0.19 4.76
C SER A 157 -9.00 1.00 3.88
N ALA A 158 -7.88 0.96 3.15
CA ALA A 158 -7.48 2.00 2.21
C ALA A 158 -8.45 2.11 1.03
N ILE A 159 -8.90 0.99 0.45
CA ILE A 159 -9.85 0.99 -0.67
C ILE A 159 -11.22 1.54 -0.24
N ARG A 160 -11.64 1.29 1.01
CA ARG A 160 -12.89 1.79 1.58
C ARG A 160 -12.82 3.24 2.07
N ASP A 161 -11.63 3.83 2.15
CA ASP A 161 -11.46 5.23 2.57
C ASP A 161 -11.96 6.19 1.48
N ASN A 162 -12.43 7.36 1.90
CA ASN A 162 -12.88 8.43 1.00
C ASN A 162 -11.79 9.46 0.68
N ASP A 163 -10.62 9.31 1.29
CA ASP A 163 -9.42 10.13 1.06
C ASP A 163 -8.34 9.32 0.36
N PRO A 164 -7.39 9.96 -0.34
CA PRO A 164 -6.31 9.28 -1.00
C PRO A 164 -5.39 8.55 -0.01
N VAL A 165 -5.07 7.29 -0.30
CA VAL A 165 -4.17 6.47 0.51
C VAL A 165 -3.00 5.97 -0.33
N CYS A 166 -1.79 6.21 0.15
CA CYS A 166 -0.55 5.67 -0.41
C CYS A 166 -0.16 4.41 0.39
N VAL A 167 -0.16 3.25 -0.28
CA VAL A 167 0.22 1.95 0.30
C VAL A 167 1.60 1.58 -0.21
N MET A 168 2.60 1.66 0.66
CA MET A 168 3.99 1.40 0.30
C MET A 168 4.40 0.01 0.77
N GLU A 169 4.53 -0.91 -0.17
CA GLU A 169 4.75 -2.33 0.08
C GLU A 169 6.23 -2.65 0.00
N ASN A 170 6.79 -3.21 1.06
CA ASN A 170 8.19 -3.61 1.04
C ASN A 170 8.38 -4.89 0.22
N THR A 171 9.13 -4.80 -0.88
CA THR A 171 9.37 -5.91 -1.81
C THR A 171 9.96 -7.16 -1.16
N ILE A 172 10.79 -6.99 -0.14
CA ILE A 172 11.41 -8.12 0.57
C ILE A 172 10.37 -8.95 1.32
N LEU A 173 9.26 -8.31 1.73
CA LEU A 173 8.19 -8.98 2.48
C LEU A 173 7.24 -9.79 1.59
N TYR A 174 7.23 -9.63 0.26
CA TYR A 174 6.27 -10.29 -0.62
C TYR A 174 6.20 -11.81 -0.50
N ASN A 175 7.32 -12.45 -0.16
CA ASN A 175 7.38 -13.90 0.06
C ASN A 175 7.28 -14.29 1.54
N MET A 176 7.15 -13.33 2.45
CA MET A 176 6.90 -13.60 3.86
C MET A 176 5.57 -14.34 4.01
N LYS A 177 5.55 -15.40 4.81
CA LYS A 177 4.35 -16.17 5.12
C LYS A 177 3.95 -15.95 6.56
N ASP A 178 2.65 -15.78 6.78
CA ASP A 178 2.05 -15.73 8.11
C ASP A 178 0.59 -16.19 8.06
N GLU A 179 -0.01 -16.33 9.22
CA GLU A 179 -1.45 -16.57 9.34
C GLU A 179 -2.23 -15.31 9.03
N VAL A 180 -3.27 -15.44 8.23
CA VAL A 180 -4.18 -14.36 7.86
C VAL A 180 -5.59 -14.86 8.05
N SER A 181 -6.44 -14.05 8.68
CA SER A 181 -7.85 -14.37 8.86
C SER A 181 -8.55 -14.60 7.51
N GLU A 182 -9.38 -15.64 7.45
CA GLU A 182 -10.27 -15.90 6.30
C GLU A 182 -11.50 -14.99 6.30
N ASP A 183 -11.68 -14.19 7.36
CA ASP A 183 -12.78 -13.22 7.46
C ASP A 183 -12.66 -12.18 6.33
N SER A 184 -13.65 -12.20 5.45
CA SER A 184 -13.76 -11.24 4.35
C SER A 184 -14.05 -9.81 4.82
N ASP A 185 -14.44 -9.62 6.08
CA ASP A 185 -14.67 -8.30 6.69
C ASP A 185 -13.50 -7.82 7.55
N LEU A 186 -12.36 -8.52 7.51
CA LEU A 186 -11.14 -8.07 8.20
C LEU A 186 -10.72 -6.69 7.72
N LEU A 187 -10.83 -5.70 8.58
CA LEU A 187 -10.35 -4.34 8.37
C LEU A 187 -9.37 -3.96 9.48
N ILE A 188 -8.26 -3.34 9.12
CA ILE A 188 -7.31 -2.77 10.08
C ILE A 188 -7.40 -1.25 10.00
N PRO A 189 -7.71 -0.56 11.12
CA PRO A 189 -7.84 0.90 11.14
C PRO A 189 -6.55 1.60 10.72
N LEU A 190 -6.65 2.57 9.82
CA LEU A 190 -5.53 3.41 9.42
C LEU A 190 -5.25 4.48 10.49
N GLY A 191 -3.97 4.90 10.58
CA GLY A 191 -3.55 5.97 11.51
C GLY A 191 -3.39 5.54 12.96
N LYS A 192 -3.30 4.23 13.24
CA LYS A 192 -3.03 3.69 14.57
C LYS A 192 -1.80 2.81 14.51
N ALA A 193 -0.83 3.14 15.34
CA ALA A 193 0.34 2.28 15.57
C ALA A 193 -0.07 1.05 16.41
N LYS A 194 0.71 -0.02 16.28
CA LYS A 194 0.55 -1.28 16.99
C LYS A 194 1.80 -1.57 17.81
N VAL A 195 1.63 -1.86 19.09
CA VAL A 195 2.72 -2.42 19.91
C VAL A 195 2.87 -3.89 19.51
N VAL A 196 3.95 -4.20 18.80
CA VAL A 196 4.25 -5.58 18.35
C VAL A 196 5.14 -6.32 19.34
N ARG A 197 5.77 -5.60 20.27
CA ARG A 197 6.52 -6.13 21.38
C ARG A 197 6.47 -5.15 22.56
N GLU A 198 6.07 -5.62 23.72
CA GLU A 198 6.13 -4.85 24.96
C GLU A 198 7.56 -4.73 25.47
N GLY A 199 7.89 -3.61 26.11
CA GLY A 199 9.17 -3.33 26.74
C GLY A 199 9.12 -2.12 27.66
N SER A 200 10.14 -1.93 28.52
CA SER A 200 10.13 -0.89 29.55
C SER A 200 11.33 0.05 29.54
N ASP A 201 12.43 -0.31 28.89
CA ASP A 201 13.68 0.44 28.98
C ASP A 201 13.94 1.31 27.74
N LEU A 202 13.46 0.87 26.56
CA LEU A 202 13.66 1.53 25.27
C LEU A 202 12.49 1.23 24.36
N SER A 203 12.03 2.23 23.59
CA SER A 203 11.06 2.04 22.51
C SER A 203 11.72 2.22 21.14
N ILE A 204 11.47 1.30 20.22
CA ILE A 204 11.84 1.41 18.80
C ILE A 204 10.56 1.61 18.00
N ILE A 205 10.50 2.70 17.22
CA ILE A 205 9.39 3.00 16.31
C ILE A 205 9.88 2.70 14.91
N ALA A 206 9.18 1.83 14.20
CA ALA A 206 9.57 1.38 12.86
C ALA A 206 8.34 1.07 12.01
N HIS A 207 8.53 0.83 10.71
CA HIS A 207 7.48 0.37 9.80
C HIS A 207 8.06 -0.61 8.76
N GLY A 208 7.19 -1.40 8.15
CA GLY A 208 7.56 -2.36 7.11
C GLY A 208 8.66 -3.32 7.57
N LYS A 209 9.65 -3.59 6.71
CA LYS A 209 10.76 -4.51 7.05
C LYS A 209 11.53 -4.11 8.30
N SER A 210 11.64 -2.81 8.59
CA SER A 210 12.42 -2.34 9.76
C SER A 210 11.83 -2.83 11.09
N VAL A 211 10.54 -3.13 11.16
CA VAL A 211 9.90 -3.74 12.34
C VAL A 211 10.50 -5.12 12.63
N HIS A 212 10.65 -5.96 11.61
CA HIS A 212 11.26 -7.29 11.77
C HIS A 212 12.70 -7.19 12.26
N THR A 213 13.48 -6.27 11.67
CA THR A 213 14.86 -6.01 12.14
C THR A 213 14.87 -5.52 13.59
N SER A 214 13.91 -4.66 13.98
CA SER A 214 13.78 -4.16 15.33
C SER A 214 13.43 -5.26 16.34
N LEU A 215 12.57 -6.20 15.95
CA LEU A 215 12.24 -7.37 16.79
C LEU A 215 13.46 -8.28 17.01
N GLU A 216 14.28 -8.50 15.97
CA GLU A 216 15.52 -9.26 16.08
C GLU A 216 16.52 -8.55 17.02
N VAL A 217 16.69 -7.24 16.86
CA VAL A 217 17.57 -6.42 17.72
C VAL A 217 17.06 -6.41 19.16
N ALA A 218 15.76 -6.26 19.38
CA ALA A 218 15.15 -6.31 20.71
C ALA A 218 15.46 -7.61 21.44
N LYS A 219 15.37 -8.75 20.73
CA LYS A 219 15.74 -10.06 21.28
C LYS A 219 17.23 -10.13 21.68
N ILE A 220 18.11 -9.65 20.80
CA ILE A 220 19.56 -9.62 21.08
C ILE A 220 19.87 -8.75 22.31
N LEU A 221 19.25 -7.57 22.43
CA LEU A 221 19.45 -6.66 23.55
C LEU A 221 18.96 -7.26 24.87
N GLU A 222 17.83 -7.94 24.86
CA GLU A 222 17.31 -8.62 26.04
C GLU A 222 18.24 -9.77 26.48
N GLU A 223 18.66 -10.62 25.54
CA GLU A 223 19.52 -11.77 25.83
C GLU A 223 20.90 -11.35 26.36
N LYS A 224 21.56 -10.38 25.69
CA LYS A 224 22.94 -9.99 25.96
C LYS A 224 23.07 -8.88 27.00
N ASN A 225 22.18 -7.92 27.00
CA ASN A 225 22.31 -6.68 27.78
C ASN A 225 21.24 -6.54 28.85
N LYS A 226 20.25 -7.43 28.92
CA LYS A 226 19.09 -7.35 29.84
C LYS A 226 18.26 -6.08 29.67
N VAL A 227 18.23 -5.54 28.44
CA VAL A 227 17.44 -4.35 28.10
C VAL A 227 16.09 -4.81 27.56
N SER A 228 15.01 -4.33 28.16
CA SER A 228 13.64 -4.60 27.76
C SER A 228 13.19 -3.58 26.72
N VAL A 229 13.04 -4.03 25.47
CA VAL A 229 12.76 -3.17 24.32
C VAL A 229 11.31 -3.29 23.87
N GLU A 230 10.59 -2.19 23.85
CA GLU A 230 9.30 -2.05 23.17
C GLU A 230 9.52 -1.83 21.68
N VAL A 231 8.67 -2.42 20.84
CA VAL A 231 8.66 -2.17 19.39
C VAL A 231 7.26 -1.77 18.96
N LEU A 232 7.15 -0.57 18.35
CA LEU A 232 5.93 -0.04 17.75
C LEU A 232 6.04 -0.09 16.22
N ASP A 233 4.98 -0.61 15.59
CA ASP A 233 4.79 -0.65 14.13
C ASP A 233 3.82 0.45 13.69
#